data_26ba97be124dab57336bcd62098ad07e
#
_entry.id   26ba97be124dab57336bcd62098ad07e
#
_cell.length_a   1.000
_cell.length_b   1.000
_cell.length_c   1.000
_cell.angle_alpha   90.00
_cell.angle_beta   90.00
_cell.angle_gamma   90.00
#
_symmetry.space_group_name_H-M   'P 1'
#
loop_
_entity.id
_entity.type
_entity.pdbx_description
1 polymer ?
#
loop_
_entity_poly.entity_id
_entity_poly.type
_entity_poly.pdbx_seq_one_letter_code
_entity_poly.pdbx_strand_id
1 'polypeptide(L)'
;MSKTVVEIAGKHLGQTISKYSETYDASLLVKVPRYLNRKAYNIKETKLPFTGYDVWNAYEVSALTTSGRPVVGVLKIVYSSDSKYHVESKSIKLYLNSFNMTPLGKTKKECIEMVQAFV
;
A
#
# COMPACT_ATOMS: atom_id res chain seq x y z
N MET A 1 14.07 22.97 1.90
CA MET A 1 14.47 22.04 0.85
C MET A 1 13.44 20.94 0.71
N SER A 2 12.90 20.75 -0.47
CA SER A 2 11.92 19.69 -0.69
C SER A 2 12.59 18.31 -0.65
N LYS A 3 11.91 17.34 -0.06
CA LYS A 3 12.37 15.95 -0.07
C LYS A 3 12.30 15.39 -1.48
N THR A 4 13.33 14.67 -1.88
CA THR A 4 13.34 13.96 -3.16
C THR A 4 12.52 12.66 -3.05
N VAL A 5 12.16 12.10 -4.19
CA VAL A 5 11.49 10.78 -4.24
C VAL A 5 12.36 9.71 -3.58
N VAL A 6 13.68 9.76 -3.81
CA VAL A 6 14.62 8.80 -3.22
C VAL A 6 14.62 8.86 -1.70
N GLU A 7 14.60 10.06 -1.12
CA GLU A 7 14.55 10.23 0.33
C GLU A 7 13.25 9.70 0.92
N ILE A 8 12.12 9.97 0.28
CA ILE A 8 10.80 9.52 0.73
C ILE A 8 10.67 8.00 0.60
N ALA A 9 10.99 7.46 -0.57
CA ALA A 9 10.92 6.03 -0.84
C ALA A 9 11.93 5.23 -0.02
N GLY A 10 13.03 5.86 0.39
CA GLY A 10 14.09 5.23 1.16
C GLY A 10 13.73 4.83 2.59
N LYS A 11 12.51 5.14 3.05
CA LYS A 11 12.08 4.74 4.41
C LYS A 11 12.22 3.23 4.62
N HIS A 12 11.91 2.43 3.61
CA HIS A 12 12.05 0.97 3.65
C HIS A 12 12.97 0.45 2.56
N LEU A 13 12.91 1.05 1.37
CA LEU A 13 13.68 0.61 0.21
C LEU A 13 15.17 0.82 0.44
N GLY A 14 15.98 -0.19 0.15
CA GLY A 14 17.43 -0.14 0.32
C GLY A 14 17.90 -0.30 1.75
N GLN A 15 17.03 -0.51 2.71
CA GLN A 15 17.40 -0.78 4.09
C GLN A 15 17.95 -2.20 4.24
N THR A 16 19.03 -2.35 4.99
CA THR A 16 19.64 -3.66 5.26
C THR A 16 18.73 -4.55 6.07
N ILE A 17 18.00 -3.95 7.04
CA ILE A 17 17.02 -4.65 7.87
C ILE A 17 15.66 -4.01 7.60
N SER A 18 14.72 -4.83 7.11
CA SER A 18 13.34 -4.40 6.93
C SER A 18 12.54 -4.69 8.19
N LYS A 19 11.69 -3.73 8.56
CA LYS A 19 10.76 -3.91 9.67
C LYS A 19 9.53 -4.67 9.18
N TYR A 20 9.38 -5.91 9.64
CA TYR A 20 8.18 -6.71 9.40
C TYR A 20 7.29 -6.68 10.61
N SER A 21 6.00 -6.45 10.40
CA SER A 21 4.98 -6.51 11.45
C SER A 21 4.02 -7.65 11.14
N GLU A 22 3.69 -8.45 12.13
CA GLU A 22 2.73 -9.55 12.03
C GLU A 22 1.31 -9.10 12.37
N THR A 23 1.16 -7.90 12.94
CA THR A 23 -0.13 -7.30 13.26
C THR A 23 -0.32 -6.02 12.46
N TYR A 24 -1.57 -5.67 12.17
CA TYR A 24 -1.93 -4.52 11.35
C TYR A 24 -1.20 -3.25 11.79
N ASP A 25 -0.55 -2.59 10.82
CA ASP A 25 0.20 -1.36 11.06
C ASP A 25 0.14 -0.46 9.82
N ALA A 26 -0.76 0.51 9.87
CA ALA A 26 -0.94 1.47 8.77
C ALA A 26 0.26 2.42 8.62
N SER A 27 1.08 2.58 9.65
CA SER A 27 2.26 3.47 9.60
C SER A 27 3.36 2.97 8.66
N LEU A 28 3.28 1.70 8.23
CA LEU A 28 4.23 1.13 7.29
C LEU A 28 4.07 1.69 5.88
N LEU A 29 2.88 2.20 5.52
CA LEU A 29 2.66 2.76 4.19
C LEU A 29 3.44 4.06 4.01
N VAL A 30 4.11 4.15 2.85
CA VAL A 30 4.82 5.36 2.43
C VAL A 30 4.13 5.91 1.19
N LYS A 31 3.61 7.12 1.30
CA LYS A 31 3.01 7.83 0.17
C LYS A 31 4.04 8.78 -0.42
N VAL A 32 4.11 8.80 -1.74
CA VAL A 32 5.04 9.65 -2.48
C VAL A 32 4.22 10.67 -3.26
N PRO A 33 4.48 11.99 -3.09
CA PRO A 33 3.80 12.99 -3.89
C PRO A 33 4.13 12.81 -5.37
N ARG A 34 3.12 12.71 -6.21
CA ARG A 34 3.32 12.49 -7.65
C ARG A 34 4.06 13.64 -8.32
N TYR A 35 3.86 14.87 -7.84
CA TYR A 35 4.49 16.04 -8.44
C TYR A 35 6.02 15.97 -8.46
N LEU A 36 6.64 15.27 -7.52
CA LEU A 36 8.09 15.14 -7.43
C LEU A 36 8.68 14.47 -8.68
N ASN A 37 8.04 13.41 -9.16
CA ASN A 37 8.45 12.72 -10.38
C ASN A 37 8.05 13.51 -11.64
N ARG A 38 6.85 14.07 -11.64
CA ARG A 38 6.30 14.76 -12.82
C ARG A 38 6.99 16.08 -13.09
N LYS A 39 7.46 16.76 -12.04
CA LYS A 39 8.19 18.03 -12.16
C LYS A 39 9.40 17.92 -13.07
N ALA A 40 10.14 16.81 -13.01
CA ALA A 40 11.31 16.57 -13.85
C ALA A 40 10.97 16.56 -15.36
N TYR A 41 9.72 16.23 -15.70
CA TYR A 41 9.23 16.18 -17.08
C TYR A 41 8.33 17.36 -17.41
N ASN A 42 8.31 18.40 -16.56
CA ASN A 42 7.49 19.59 -16.74
C ASN A 42 5.99 19.29 -16.88
N ILE A 43 5.52 18.26 -16.17
CA ILE A 43 4.10 17.88 -16.13
C ILE A 43 3.46 18.55 -14.92
N LYS A 44 2.41 19.34 -15.17
CA LYS A 44 1.70 20.06 -14.12
C LYS A 44 0.53 19.25 -13.58
N GLU A 45 0.39 19.20 -12.27
CA GLU A 45 -0.70 18.46 -11.59
C GLU A 45 -2.09 19.04 -11.90
N THR A 46 -2.15 20.33 -12.23
CA THR A 46 -3.41 21.01 -12.57
C THR A 46 -3.89 20.74 -13.98
N LYS A 47 -3.01 20.23 -14.84
CA LYS A 47 -3.31 19.95 -16.25
C LYS A 47 -2.52 18.75 -16.71
N LEU A 48 -2.98 17.57 -16.38
CA LEU A 48 -2.35 16.33 -16.80
C LEU A 48 -2.61 16.08 -18.30
N PRO A 49 -1.57 15.74 -19.08
CA PRO A 49 -1.73 15.43 -20.50
C PRO A 49 -2.24 14.01 -20.75
N PHE A 50 -2.64 13.30 -19.70
CA PHE A 50 -3.08 11.91 -19.77
C PHE A 50 -4.16 11.64 -18.72
N THR A 51 -4.89 10.56 -18.93
CA THR A 51 -5.79 9.97 -17.94
C THR A 51 -5.38 8.52 -17.72
N GLY A 52 -5.71 7.98 -16.58
CA GLY A 52 -5.37 6.60 -16.28
C GLY A 52 -5.52 6.25 -14.81
N TYR A 53 -4.99 5.12 -14.47
CA TYR A 53 -5.05 4.62 -13.09
C TYR A 53 -3.87 3.67 -12.82
N ASP A 54 -3.51 3.57 -11.56
CA ASP A 54 -2.53 2.59 -11.09
C ASP A 54 -3.25 1.37 -10.57
N VAL A 55 -2.68 0.20 -10.83
CA VAL A 55 -3.22 -1.09 -10.36
C VAL A 55 -2.14 -1.82 -9.60
N TRP A 56 -2.46 -2.24 -8.39
CA TRP A 56 -1.65 -3.17 -7.61
C TRP A 56 -2.38 -4.50 -7.52
N ASN A 57 -1.68 -5.59 -7.83
CA ASN A 57 -2.21 -6.94 -7.65
C ASN A 57 -1.40 -7.61 -6.55
N ALA A 58 -2.06 -7.87 -5.42
CA ALA A 58 -1.47 -8.61 -4.31
C ALA A 58 -2.00 -10.04 -4.37
N TYR A 59 -1.15 -10.96 -4.81
CA TYR A 59 -1.54 -12.34 -5.04
C TYR A 59 -1.67 -13.17 -3.77
N GLU A 60 -1.14 -12.67 -2.67
CA GLU A 60 -1.24 -13.33 -1.38
C GLU A 60 -1.42 -12.29 -0.26
N VAL A 61 -2.65 -12.15 0.19
CA VAL A 61 -2.98 -11.33 1.36
C VAL A 61 -3.65 -12.24 2.37
N SER A 62 -3.15 -12.26 3.58
CA SER A 62 -3.68 -13.15 4.61
C SER A 62 -3.96 -12.41 5.90
N ALA A 63 -4.93 -12.92 6.64
CA ALA A 63 -5.30 -12.47 7.96
C ALA A 63 -5.86 -13.67 8.74
N LEU A 64 -6.28 -13.44 9.96
CA LEU A 64 -6.89 -14.49 10.78
C LEU A 64 -8.36 -14.16 11.04
N THR A 65 -9.17 -15.20 11.23
CA THR A 65 -10.46 -15.01 11.89
C THR A 65 -10.24 -14.79 13.38
N THR A 66 -11.27 -14.37 14.10
CA THR A 66 -11.18 -14.17 15.56
C THR A 66 -10.92 -15.48 16.30
N SER A 67 -11.19 -16.63 15.69
CA SER A 67 -10.86 -17.96 16.24
C SER A 67 -9.45 -18.43 15.85
N GLY A 68 -8.68 -17.62 15.13
CA GLY A 68 -7.30 -17.93 14.74
C GLY A 68 -7.15 -18.73 13.45
N ARG A 69 -8.19 -18.87 12.66
CA ARG A 69 -8.12 -19.53 11.35
C ARG A 69 -7.48 -18.62 10.30
N PRO A 70 -6.48 -19.11 9.56
CA PRO A 70 -5.92 -18.32 8.46
C PRO A 70 -6.91 -18.13 7.31
N VAL A 71 -6.95 -16.92 6.76
CA VAL A 71 -7.71 -16.60 5.57
C VAL A 71 -6.75 -15.98 4.57
N VAL A 72 -6.69 -16.55 3.36
CA VAL A 72 -5.81 -16.07 2.28
C VAL A 72 -6.67 -15.65 1.11
N GLY A 73 -6.31 -14.54 0.49
CA GLY A 73 -7.00 -14.03 -0.66
C GLY A 73 -6.09 -13.25 -1.61
N VAL A 74 -6.69 -12.80 -2.69
CA VAL A 74 -6.04 -11.93 -3.69
C VAL A 74 -6.71 -10.56 -3.59
N LEU A 75 -5.88 -9.51 -3.59
CA LEU A 75 -6.36 -8.14 -3.51
C LEU A 75 -5.94 -7.37 -4.75
N LYS A 76 -6.90 -6.66 -5.34
CA LYS A 76 -6.63 -5.71 -6.42
C LYS A 76 -6.94 -4.30 -5.90
N ILE A 77 -5.96 -3.42 -5.98
CA ILE A 77 -6.10 -2.02 -5.58
C ILE A 77 -5.99 -1.16 -6.82
N VAL A 78 -6.97 -0.29 -7.03
CA VAL A 78 -7.01 0.62 -8.18
C VAL A 78 -7.21 2.03 -7.68
N TYR A 79 -6.37 2.96 -8.13
CA TYR A 79 -6.56 4.37 -7.83
C TYR A 79 -6.14 5.24 -9.03
N SER A 80 -6.80 6.38 -9.15
CA SER A 80 -6.64 7.26 -10.30
C SER A 80 -5.24 7.86 -10.39
N SER A 81 -4.76 8.04 -11.62
CA SER A 81 -3.47 8.69 -11.88
C SER A 81 -3.48 10.19 -11.55
N ASP A 82 -4.65 10.80 -11.36
CA ASP A 82 -4.76 12.19 -10.90
C ASP A 82 -4.79 12.32 -9.37
N SER A 83 -4.71 11.22 -8.64
CA SER A 83 -4.56 11.25 -7.18
C SER A 83 -3.24 11.93 -6.81
N LYS A 84 -3.24 12.65 -5.68
CA LYS A 84 -2.09 13.47 -5.26
C LYS A 84 -0.84 12.65 -4.95
N TYR A 85 -1.03 11.43 -4.47
CA TYR A 85 0.06 10.55 -4.05
C TYR A 85 -0.02 9.22 -4.76
N HIS A 86 1.14 8.55 -4.86
CA HIS A 86 1.19 7.13 -5.15
C HIS A 86 1.88 6.40 -4.01
N VAL A 87 1.72 5.09 -3.95
CA VAL A 87 2.25 4.27 -2.86
C VAL A 87 3.60 3.70 -3.27
N GLU A 88 4.57 3.75 -2.37
CA GLU A 88 5.87 3.14 -2.59
C GLU A 88 5.74 1.60 -2.52
N SER A 89 6.38 0.88 -3.44
CA SER A 89 6.13 -0.55 -3.68
C SER A 89 6.50 -1.46 -2.49
N LYS A 90 7.65 -1.26 -1.87
CA LYS A 90 8.04 -2.07 -0.72
C LYS A 90 7.15 -1.79 0.49
N SER A 91 6.71 -0.54 0.65
CA SER A 91 5.85 -0.16 1.77
C SER A 91 4.47 -0.80 1.68
N ILE A 92 3.89 -0.91 0.48
CA ILE A 92 2.59 -1.58 0.34
C ILE A 92 2.71 -3.07 0.63
N LYS A 93 3.82 -3.70 0.26
CA LYS A 93 4.09 -5.09 0.60
C LYS A 93 4.17 -5.29 2.12
N LEU A 94 4.92 -4.45 2.81
CA LEU A 94 5.05 -4.53 4.27
C LEU A 94 3.71 -4.27 4.96
N TYR A 95 2.95 -3.29 4.46
CA TYR A 95 1.62 -2.98 4.97
C TYR A 95 0.67 -4.17 4.85
N LEU A 96 0.59 -4.78 3.67
CA LEU A 96 -0.29 -5.92 3.44
C LEU A 96 0.14 -7.13 4.27
N ASN A 97 1.45 -7.35 4.44
CA ASN A 97 1.96 -8.42 5.30
C ASN A 97 1.62 -8.20 6.77
N SER A 98 1.38 -6.95 7.19
CA SER A 98 1.00 -6.66 8.57
C SER A 98 -0.37 -7.23 8.97
N PHE A 99 -1.20 -7.60 8.00
CA PHE A 99 -2.47 -8.29 8.28
C PHE A 99 -2.29 -9.76 8.70
N ASN A 100 -1.15 -10.38 8.42
CA ASN A 100 -0.96 -11.84 8.49
C ASN A 100 -1.46 -12.49 9.79
N MET A 101 -1.17 -11.89 10.93
CA MET A 101 -1.56 -12.41 12.23
C MET A 101 -2.63 -11.55 12.92
N THR A 102 -3.30 -10.70 12.15
CA THR A 102 -4.35 -9.83 12.69
C THR A 102 -5.69 -10.54 12.65
N PRO A 103 -6.34 -10.74 13.83
CA PRO A 103 -7.66 -11.36 13.85
C PRO A 103 -8.75 -10.38 13.41
N LEU A 104 -9.49 -10.76 12.37
CA LEU A 104 -10.52 -9.94 11.76
C LEU A 104 -11.75 -10.79 11.41
N GLY A 105 -12.89 -10.46 12.02
CA GLY A 105 -14.14 -11.14 11.72
C GLY A 105 -14.24 -12.58 12.21
N LYS A 106 -15.44 -13.11 12.26
CA LYS A 106 -15.72 -14.47 12.75
C LYS A 106 -15.66 -15.51 11.64
N THR A 107 -15.95 -15.10 10.41
CA THR A 107 -16.00 -15.97 9.24
C THR A 107 -14.99 -15.52 8.19
N LYS A 108 -14.69 -16.39 7.24
CA LYS A 108 -13.84 -16.04 6.09
C LYS A 108 -14.37 -14.80 5.35
N LYS A 109 -15.68 -14.76 5.12
CA LYS A 109 -16.34 -13.63 4.42
C LYS A 109 -16.15 -12.32 5.19
N GLU A 110 -16.41 -12.32 6.49
CA GLU A 110 -16.23 -11.14 7.34
C GLU A 110 -14.79 -10.69 7.36
N CYS A 111 -13.84 -11.63 7.44
CA CYS A 111 -12.41 -11.33 7.41
C CYS A 111 -12.02 -10.59 6.12
N ILE A 112 -12.47 -11.09 4.97
CA ILE A 112 -12.20 -10.48 3.66
C ILE A 112 -12.82 -9.08 3.58
N GLU A 113 -14.04 -8.91 4.03
CA GLU A 113 -14.74 -7.62 4.05
C GLU A 113 -14.00 -6.60 4.92
N MET A 114 -13.48 -7.03 6.08
CA MET A 114 -12.73 -6.15 6.98
C MET A 114 -11.38 -5.75 6.39
N VAL A 115 -10.65 -6.68 5.77
CA VAL A 115 -9.40 -6.35 5.07
C VAL A 115 -9.67 -5.31 3.98
N GLN A 116 -10.72 -5.49 3.21
CA GLN A 116 -11.13 -4.55 2.16
C GLN A 116 -11.44 -3.16 2.74
N ALA A 117 -12.08 -3.09 3.89
CA ALA A 117 -12.40 -1.83 4.55
C ALA A 117 -11.16 -1.11 5.08
N PHE A 118 -10.16 -1.84 5.57
CA PHE A 118 -8.92 -1.26 6.09
C PHE A 118 -7.98 -0.77 4.97
N VAL A 119 -7.99 -1.42 3.84
CA VAL A 119 -7.18 -1.02 2.68
C VAL A 119 -7.86 0.13 1.94
#